data_e09ea1e48ba91f4db22a41a0bed8c970
#
_entry.id   e09ea1e48ba91f4db22a41a0bed8c970
#
_cell.length_a   1.000
_cell.length_b   1.000
_cell.length_c   1.000
_cell.angle_alpha   90.00
_cell.angle_beta   90.00
_cell.angle_gamma   90.00
#
_symmetry.space_group_name_H-M   'P 1'
#
loop_
_entity.id
_entity.type
_entity.pdbx_description
1 polymer ?
#
loop_
_entity_poly.entity_id
_entity_poly.type
_entity_poly.pdbx_seq_one_letter_code
_entity_poly.pdbx_strand_id
1 'polypeptide(L)'
;MTETLQSLVDDLAAQRRTVTVYAADPPADLAERLSDWHVDVRFDRLPPESGDGFITVRQGDRFLGTVPLETVATLFEPTTGVLDAETTETGSLEPLLELLDDTLFQSFERRQLLAATREIEDRAWRHGRGELHAGFQRPAALAAQRAVYERLAESDLDVHVYFDGEWDAPSIAGVTEHSESDGELGEFWFVAFEPDSAARSQTCALLARERDAATYGGFWTYDPNRVSALVSHLRSTYVDA
;
A
#
# COMPACT_ATOMS: atom_id res chain seq x y z
N MET A 1 14.74 -14.59 16.97
CA MET A 1 15.09 -13.33 16.31
C MET A 1 13.85 -12.47 16.45
N THR A 2 13.96 -11.28 16.97
CA THR A 2 12.81 -10.34 17.05
C THR A 2 12.50 -9.91 15.62
N GLU A 3 11.30 -10.14 15.16
CA GLU A 3 10.82 -9.68 13.86
C GLU A 3 10.71 -8.14 13.94
N THR A 4 11.12 -7.44 12.90
CA THR A 4 11.06 -5.97 12.79
C THR A 4 10.34 -5.60 11.51
N LEU A 5 9.81 -4.36 11.42
CA LEU A 5 9.18 -3.89 10.17
C LEU A 5 10.16 -3.95 8.99
N GLN A 6 11.45 -3.68 9.23
CA GLN A 6 12.48 -3.81 8.18
C GLN A 6 12.65 -5.26 7.73
N SER A 7 12.63 -6.26 8.63
CA SER A 7 12.79 -7.66 8.22
C SER A 7 11.64 -8.14 7.32
N LEU A 8 10.43 -7.64 7.51
CA LEU A 8 9.28 -7.92 6.63
C LEU A 8 9.48 -7.38 5.21
N VAL A 9 10.14 -6.22 5.06
CA VAL A 9 10.50 -5.66 3.74
C VAL A 9 11.59 -6.48 3.08
N ASP A 10 12.63 -6.88 3.84
CA ASP A 10 13.80 -7.59 3.31
C ASP A 10 13.44 -9.00 2.80
N ASP A 11 12.48 -9.67 3.43
CA ASP A 11 12.01 -11.01 3.02
C ASP A 11 11.36 -11.03 1.62
N LEU A 12 10.82 -9.89 1.17
CA LEU A 12 10.26 -9.77 -0.17
C LEU A 12 11.27 -9.42 -1.25
N ALA A 13 12.44 -8.90 -0.87
CA ALA A 13 13.48 -8.52 -1.83
C ALA A 13 13.99 -9.70 -2.69
N ALA A 14 13.78 -10.94 -2.25
CA ALA A 14 14.16 -12.14 -2.96
C ALA A 14 13.19 -12.56 -4.10
N GLN A 15 12.00 -11.96 -4.19
CA GLN A 15 10.95 -12.37 -5.13
C GLN A 15 10.79 -11.34 -6.26
N ARG A 16 11.36 -11.63 -7.45
CA ARG A 16 11.18 -10.78 -8.64
C ARG A 16 10.02 -11.24 -9.51
N ARG A 17 9.23 -10.29 -10.02
CA ARG A 17 8.21 -10.50 -11.05
C ARG A 17 8.69 -10.02 -12.40
N THR A 18 8.16 -10.60 -13.48
CA THR A 18 8.36 -10.14 -14.84
C THR A 18 7.08 -9.43 -15.31
N VAL A 19 7.21 -8.17 -15.70
CA VAL A 19 6.16 -7.38 -16.35
C VAL A 19 6.49 -7.30 -17.83
N THR A 20 5.61 -7.82 -18.68
CA THR A 20 5.76 -7.67 -20.14
C THR A 20 4.71 -6.70 -20.65
N VAL A 21 5.16 -5.62 -21.28
CA VAL A 21 4.34 -4.59 -21.90
C VAL A 21 4.11 -4.97 -23.37
N TYR A 22 2.86 -5.09 -23.76
CA TYR A 22 2.41 -5.34 -25.13
C TYR A 22 1.77 -4.07 -25.66
N ALA A 23 2.45 -3.34 -26.55
CA ALA A 23 1.94 -2.11 -27.15
C ALA A 23 2.54 -1.89 -28.55
N ALA A 24 1.82 -1.18 -29.40
CA ALA A 24 2.35 -0.74 -30.70
C ALA A 24 3.37 0.40 -30.54
N ASP A 25 3.08 1.33 -29.62
CA ASP A 25 3.92 2.47 -29.27
C ASP A 25 3.81 2.74 -27.75
N PRO A 26 4.61 2.06 -26.93
CA PRO A 26 4.56 2.24 -25.49
C PRO A 26 5.05 3.64 -25.09
N PRO A 27 4.48 4.24 -24.00
CA PRO A 27 4.98 5.51 -23.46
C PRO A 27 6.49 5.44 -23.19
N ALA A 28 7.23 6.46 -23.62
CA ALA A 28 8.71 6.47 -23.56
C ALA A 28 9.26 6.40 -22.12
N ASP A 29 8.49 6.91 -21.16
CA ASP A 29 8.83 6.94 -19.73
C ASP A 29 8.32 5.72 -18.94
N LEU A 30 7.53 4.83 -19.58
CA LEU A 30 6.95 3.66 -18.92
C LEU A 30 8.02 2.70 -18.39
N ALA A 31 9.11 2.50 -19.13
CA ALA A 31 10.20 1.63 -18.69
C ALA A 31 10.89 2.17 -17.43
N GLU A 32 11.15 3.49 -17.39
CA GLU A 32 11.75 4.15 -16.24
C GLU A 32 10.84 4.06 -15.03
N ARG A 33 9.55 4.34 -15.19
CA ARG A 33 8.54 4.26 -14.13
C ARG A 33 8.32 2.84 -13.60
N LEU A 34 8.34 1.82 -14.47
CA LEU A 34 8.27 0.42 -14.07
C LEU A 34 9.57 -0.07 -13.44
N SER A 35 10.72 0.56 -13.71
CA SER A 35 11.99 0.20 -13.08
C SER A 35 12.05 0.55 -11.60
N ASP A 36 11.21 1.49 -11.14
CA ASP A 36 11.05 1.83 -9.73
C ASP A 36 10.42 0.69 -8.92
N TRP A 37 9.84 -0.27 -9.62
CA TRP A 37 9.32 -1.48 -9.04
C TRP A 37 10.36 -2.60 -9.17
N HIS A 38 10.47 -3.43 -8.18
CA HIS A 38 11.42 -4.55 -8.21
C HIS A 38 10.96 -5.65 -9.18
N VAL A 39 10.74 -5.28 -10.45
CA VAL A 39 10.26 -6.13 -11.52
C VAL A 39 11.23 -6.15 -12.71
N ASP A 40 11.26 -7.25 -13.44
CA ASP A 40 11.96 -7.33 -14.73
C ASP A 40 10.99 -6.89 -15.84
N VAL A 41 11.28 -5.77 -16.49
CA VAL A 41 10.42 -5.22 -17.55
C VAL A 41 10.84 -5.73 -18.90
N ARG A 42 9.87 -6.19 -19.70
CA ARG A 42 10.04 -6.60 -21.11
C ARG A 42 9.04 -5.86 -21.97
N PHE A 43 9.41 -5.64 -23.23
CA PHE A 43 8.55 -5.00 -24.23
C PHE A 43 8.37 -5.92 -25.43
N ASP A 44 7.11 -6.21 -25.77
CA ASP A 44 6.73 -6.94 -26.96
C ASP A 44 5.86 -6.04 -27.82
N ARG A 45 6.28 -5.84 -29.08
CA ARG A 45 5.61 -4.93 -29.98
C ARG A 45 4.35 -5.55 -30.59
N LEU A 46 3.23 -4.87 -30.42
CA LEU A 46 2.00 -5.21 -31.11
C LEU A 46 1.93 -4.56 -32.50
N PRO A 47 1.16 -5.15 -33.44
CA PRO A 47 0.80 -4.47 -34.68
C PRO A 47 0.08 -3.13 -34.39
N PRO A 48 0.27 -2.09 -35.24
CA PRO A 48 -0.31 -0.76 -35.01
C PRO A 48 -1.84 -0.72 -34.83
N GLU A 49 -2.54 -1.73 -35.31
CA GLU A 49 -4.02 -1.83 -35.28
C GLU A 49 -4.54 -2.57 -34.02
N SER A 50 -3.65 -2.92 -33.08
CA SER A 50 -3.98 -3.80 -31.92
C SER A 50 -4.60 -3.07 -30.72
N GLY A 51 -4.89 -1.76 -30.82
CA GLY A 51 -5.44 -0.96 -29.72
C GLY A 51 -4.40 -0.46 -28.73
N ASP A 52 -4.86 -0.03 -27.53
CA ASP A 52 -4.07 0.75 -26.56
C ASP A 52 -3.01 -0.07 -25.79
N GLY A 53 -2.95 -1.38 -26.00
CA GLY A 53 -1.99 -2.26 -25.37
C GLY A 53 -2.40 -2.73 -23.96
N PHE A 54 -1.57 -3.62 -23.42
CA PHE A 54 -1.77 -4.19 -22.09
C PHE A 54 -0.43 -4.64 -21.48
N ILE A 55 -0.41 -4.85 -20.20
CA ILE A 55 0.70 -5.52 -19.52
C ILE A 55 0.28 -6.91 -19.06
N THR A 56 1.25 -7.82 -19.00
CA THR A 56 1.11 -9.11 -18.33
C THR A 56 2.10 -9.19 -17.18
N VAL A 57 1.69 -9.81 -16.08
CA VAL A 57 2.54 -10.04 -14.91
C VAL A 57 2.75 -11.53 -14.73
N ARG A 58 4.00 -11.93 -14.50
CA ARG A 58 4.41 -13.32 -14.26
C ARG A 58 5.36 -13.39 -13.06
N GLN A 59 5.31 -14.51 -12.34
CA GLN A 59 6.29 -14.87 -11.31
C GLN A 59 6.94 -16.20 -11.73
N GLY A 60 8.15 -16.14 -12.24
CA GLY A 60 8.76 -17.26 -12.93
C GLY A 60 7.90 -17.70 -14.13
N ASP A 61 7.50 -18.98 -14.18
CA ASP A 61 6.62 -19.51 -15.22
C ASP A 61 5.12 -19.31 -14.95
N ARG A 62 4.76 -18.88 -13.75
CA ARG A 62 3.35 -18.67 -13.38
C ARG A 62 2.84 -17.35 -13.94
N PHE A 63 1.78 -17.40 -14.76
CA PHE A 63 1.03 -16.22 -15.18
C PHE A 63 0.12 -15.76 -14.03
N LEU A 64 0.19 -14.46 -13.66
CA LEU A 64 -0.59 -13.86 -12.59
C LEU A 64 -1.82 -13.12 -13.14
N GLY A 65 -1.66 -12.38 -14.23
CA GLY A 65 -2.76 -11.67 -14.83
C GLY A 65 -2.35 -10.67 -15.91
N THR A 66 -3.35 -9.92 -16.38
CA THR A 66 -3.22 -8.89 -17.42
C THR A 66 -4.00 -7.65 -17.01
N VAL A 67 -3.46 -6.46 -17.26
CA VAL A 67 -4.10 -5.16 -17.04
C VAL A 67 -3.96 -4.30 -18.29
N PRO A 68 -5.00 -3.55 -18.69
CA PRO A 68 -4.88 -2.54 -19.74
C PRO A 68 -3.77 -1.53 -19.45
N LEU A 69 -3.04 -1.12 -20.49
CA LEU A 69 -1.93 -0.17 -20.33
C LEU A 69 -2.41 1.19 -19.81
N GLU A 70 -3.62 1.62 -20.16
CA GLU A 70 -4.27 2.82 -19.65
C GLU A 70 -4.40 2.83 -18.12
N THR A 71 -4.74 1.67 -17.51
CA THR A 71 -4.84 1.53 -16.04
C THR A 71 -3.50 1.75 -15.36
N VAL A 72 -2.40 1.33 -16.01
CA VAL A 72 -1.05 1.56 -15.51
C VAL A 72 -0.66 3.03 -15.65
N ALA A 73 -1.06 3.68 -16.75
CA ALA A 73 -0.78 5.09 -17.00
C ALA A 73 -1.39 6.00 -15.92
N THR A 74 -2.61 5.69 -15.45
CA THR A 74 -3.30 6.49 -14.40
C THR A 74 -2.55 6.52 -13.06
N LEU A 75 -1.79 5.47 -12.72
CA LEU A 75 -0.92 5.48 -11.53
C LEU A 75 0.18 6.53 -11.60
N PHE A 76 0.58 6.89 -12.80
CA PHE A 76 1.73 7.75 -13.06
C PHE A 76 1.35 9.16 -13.53
N GLU A 77 0.06 9.42 -13.77
CA GLU A 77 -0.39 10.76 -14.16
C GLU A 77 -0.23 11.75 -12.98
N PRO A 78 0.38 12.92 -13.23
CA PRO A 78 0.43 13.97 -12.24
C PRO A 78 -1.00 14.48 -11.98
N THR A 79 -1.55 14.18 -10.83
CA THR A 79 -2.83 14.78 -10.40
C THR A 79 -2.61 16.27 -10.21
N THR A 80 -3.05 17.09 -11.16
CA THR A 80 -3.10 18.55 -11.06
C THR A 80 -4.32 18.94 -10.21
N GLY A 81 -4.27 18.68 -8.91
CA GLY A 81 -5.32 19.08 -7.97
C GLY A 81 -4.90 18.84 -6.54
N VAL A 82 -5.24 19.76 -5.67
CA VAL A 82 -5.26 19.52 -4.23
C VAL A 82 -6.14 18.30 -4.04
N LEU A 83 -5.60 17.22 -3.44
CA LEU A 83 -6.38 16.03 -3.09
C LEU A 83 -7.45 16.44 -2.09
N ASP A 84 -8.59 16.88 -2.58
CA ASP A 84 -9.81 16.87 -1.81
C ASP A 84 -10.11 15.42 -1.45
N ALA A 85 -10.20 15.12 -0.16
CA ALA A 85 -10.43 13.79 0.39
C ALA A 85 -11.74 13.12 -0.12
N GLU A 86 -12.52 13.83 -0.94
CA GLU A 86 -13.85 13.42 -1.38
C GLU A 86 -13.93 12.92 -2.85
N THR A 87 -12.86 12.99 -3.65
CA THR A 87 -12.96 12.72 -5.10
C THR A 87 -11.95 11.75 -5.71
N THR A 88 -11.33 10.90 -4.93
CA THR A 88 -10.55 9.82 -5.55
C THR A 88 -11.51 8.70 -5.94
N GLU A 89 -11.87 8.61 -7.23
CA GLU A 89 -12.47 7.40 -7.78
C GLU A 89 -11.42 6.29 -7.74
N THR A 90 -11.35 5.60 -6.62
CA THR A 90 -10.32 4.60 -6.27
C THR A 90 -10.52 3.28 -7.04
N GLY A 91 -11.63 3.12 -7.75
CA GLY A 91 -12.01 1.87 -8.41
C GLY A 91 -11.11 1.37 -9.53
N SER A 92 -10.09 2.15 -9.95
CA SER A 92 -9.21 1.78 -11.07
C SER A 92 -7.86 1.14 -10.67
N LEU A 93 -7.44 1.23 -9.41
CA LEU A 93 -6.13 0.74 -8.96
C LEU A 93 -6.14 -0.70 -8.45
N GLU A 94 -7.26 -1.18 -7.91
CA GLU A 94 -7.38 -2.51 -7.30
C GLU A 94 -6.85 -3.65 -8.19
N PRO A 95 -7.19 -3.75 -9.50
CA PRO A 95 -6.69 -4.84 -10.34
C PRO A 95 -5.16 -4.81 -10.52
N LEU A 96 -4.56 -3.63 -10.51
CA LEU A 96 -3.12 -3.48 -10.63
C LEU A 96 -2.43 -3.83 -9.31
N LEU A 97 -2.97 -3.38 -8.18
CA LEU A 97 -2.46 -3.72 -6.85
C LEU A 97 -2.52 -5.23 -6.63
N GLU A 98 -3.60 -5.91 -7.05
CA GLU A 98 -3.70 -7.37 -6.97
C GLU A 98 -2.65 -8.09 -7.82
N LEU A 99 -2.37 -7.59 -9.03
CA LEU A 99 -1.35 -8.19 -9.91
C LEU A 99 0.08 -7.96 -9.42
N LEU A 100 0.30 -6.88 -8.71
CA LEU A 100 1.58 -6.50 -8.14
C LEU A 100 1.66 -6.83 -6.63
N ASP A 101 0.70 -7.62 -6.13
CA ASP A 101 0.75 -8.20 -4.79
C ASP A 101 2.14 -8.77 -4.48
N ASP A 102 2.65 -8.55 -3.27
CA ASP A 102 3.99 -8.97 -2.87
C ASP A 102 5.15 -8.45 -3.78
N THR A 103 4.96 -7.33 -4.45
CA THR A 103 6.03 -6.69 -5.23
C THR A 103 6.59 -5.50 -4.47
N LEU A 104 7.93 -5.42 -4.37
CA LEU A 104 8.59 -4.25 -3.81
C LEU A 104 8.52 -3.08 -4.80
N PHE A 105 8.14 -1.92 -4.30
CA PHE A 105 8.36 -0.64 -4.98
C PHE A 105 9.54 0.09 -4.33
N GLN A 106 10.26 0.89 -5.12
CA GLN A 106 11.49 1.53 -4.66
C GLN A 106 11.41 3.07 -4.60
N SER A 107 10.47 3.68 -5.33
CA SER A 107 10.42 5.13 -5.53
C SER A 107 9.00 5.66 -5.61
N PHE A 108 8.10 5.18 -4.73
CA PHE A 108 6.76 5.74 -4.69
C PHE A 108 6.78 7.16 -4.11
N GLU A 109 6.08 8.06 -4.78
CA GLU A 109 5.78 9.36 -4.21
C GLU A 109 4.69 9.27 -3.16
N ARG A 110 4.67 10.23 -2.24
CA ARG A 110 3.66 10.30 -1.16
C ARG A 110 2.21 10.15 -1.65
N ARG A 111 1.86 10.71 -2.81
CA ARG A 111 0.51 10.60 -3.38
C ARG A 111 0.12 9.18 -3.74
N GLN A 112 1.05 8.39 -4.28
CA GLN A 112 0.83 7.00 -4.64
C GLN A 112 0.60 6.15 -3.39
N LEU A 113 1.37 6.40 -2.32
CA LEU A 113 1.15 5.77 -1.02
C LEU A 113 -0.21 6.13 -0.43
N LEU A 114 -0.60 7.41 -0.51
CA LEU A 114 -1.91 7.85 -0.04
C LEU A 114 -3.04 7.15 -0.81
N ALA A 115 -2.93 7.00 -2.13
CA ALA A 115 -3.92 6.29 -2.93
C ALA A 115 -4.04 4.81 -2.52
N ALA A 116 -2.91 4.11 -2.34
CA ALA A 116 -2.88 2.73 -1.87
C ALA A 116 -3.43 2.60 -0.43
N THR A 117 -3.08 3.54 0.46
CA THR A 117 -3.62 3.62 1.82
C THR A 117 -5.14 3.74 1.80
N ARG A 118 -5.68 4.64 0.95
CA ARG A 118 -7.13 4.85 0.82
C ARG A 118 -7.87 3.60 0.35
N GLU A 119 -7.29 2.85 -0.59
CA GLU A 119 -7.90 1.58 -1.04
C GLU A 119 -8.04 0.58 0.12
N ILE A 120 -7.02 0.47 0.98
CA ILE A 120 -7.05 -0.42 2.14
C ILE A 120 -8.06 0.07 3.19
N GLU A 121 -8.06 1.38 3.48
CA GLU A 121 -9.02 2.01 4.41
C GLU A 121 -10.47 1.85 3.93
N ASP A 122 -10.74 2.07 2.64
CA ASP A 122 -12.06 1.89 2.04
C ASP A 122 -12.51 0.42 2.06
N ARG A 123 -11.59 -0.51 1.85
CA ARG A 123 -11.85 -1.95 1.96
C ARG A 123 -12.24 -2.32 3.39
N ALA A 124 -11.49 -1.84 4.39
CA ALA A 124 -11.79 -2.04 5.79
C ALA A 124 -13.16 -1.45 6.16
N TRP A 125 -13.44 -0.23 5.72
CA TRP A 125 -14.72 0.44 5.99
C TRP A 125 -15.90 -0.27 5.34
N ARG A 126 -15.78 -0.71 4.07
CA ARG A 126 -16.83 -1.49 3.38
C ARG A 126 -17.10 -2.82 4.05
N HIS A 127 -16.06 -3.46 4.61
CA HIS A 127 -16.22 -4.69 5.38
C HIS A 127 -16.83 -4.42 6.75
N GLY A 128 -16.44 -3.33 7.40
CA GLY A 128 -17.03 -2.77 8.61
C GLY A 128 -16.73 -3.51 9.91
N ARG A 129 -15.84 -4.54 9.90
CA ARG A 129 -15.42 -5.28 11.10
C ARG A 129 -14.06 -5.94 10.90
N GLY A 130 -13.35 -6.23 12.01
CA GLY A 130 -11.98 -6.70 12.00
C GLY A 130 -11.04 -5.65 12.57
N GLU A 131 -9.75 -5.76 12.31
CA GLU A 131 -8.74 -4.86 12.86
C GLU A 131 -8.09 -4.05 11.75
N LEU A 132 -7.91 -2.76 12.01
CA LEU A 132 -7.20 -1.83 11.14
C LEU A 132 -6.05 -1.20 11.92
N HIS A 133 -4.82 -1.41 11.45
CA HIS A 133 -3.61 -0.85 12.02
C HIS A 133 -2.99 0.15 11.05
N ALA A 134 -2.69 1.39 11.49
CA ALA A 134 -2.16 2.43 10.61
C ALA A 134 -1.03 3.22 11.27
N GLY A 135 0.13 3.26 10.61
CA GLY A 135 1.33 3.98 11.05
C GLY A 135 1.51 5.30 10.31
N PHE A 136 1.70 6.38 11.08
CA PHE A 136 1.75 7.76 10.58
C PHE A 136 3.12 8.41 10.64
N GLN A 137 4.14 7.72 11.06
CA GLN A 137 5.48 8.25 11.30
C GLN A 137 5.51 9.42 12.30
N ARG A 138 4.57 10.37 12.22
CA ARG A 138 4.50 11.58 13.07
C ARG A 138 3.06 11.93 13.44
N PRO A 139 2.82 12.49 14.63
CA PRO A 139 1.49 12.92 15.09
C PRO A 139 0.79 13.89 14.12
N ALA A 140 1.52 14.81 13.49
CA ALA A 140 0.98 15.77 12.53
C ALA A 140 0.37 15.09 11.28
N ALA A 141 0.88 13.93 10.86
CA ALA A 141 0.33 13.17 9.75
C ALA A 141 -1.03 12.54 10.13
N LEU A 142 -1.16 11.99 11.33
CA LEU A 142 -2.44 11.52 11.89
C LEU A 142 -3.44 12.67 12.03
N ALA A 143 -3.01 13.81 12.56
CA ALA A 143 -3.88 15.00 12.71
C ALA A 143 -4.51 15.43 11.38
N ALA A 144 -3.74 15.39 10.29
CA ALA A 144 -4.22 15.71 8.95
C ALA A 144 -5.24 14.70 8.39
N GLN A 145 -5.32 13.49 8.97
CA GLN A 145 -6.23 12.42 8.55
C GLN A 145 -7.34 12.14 9.59
N ARG A 146 -7.42 12.94 10.63
CA ARG A 146 -8.31 12.76 11.77
C ARG A 146 -9.75 12.38 11.37
N ALA A 147 -10.37 13.14 10.46
CA ALA A 147 -11.74 12.92 10.02
C ALA A 147 -11.98 11.56 9.38
N VAL A 148 -10.96 10.99 8.71
CA VAL A 148 -11.03 9.65 8.12
C VAL A 148 -11.08 8.59 9.22
N TYR A 149 -10.22 8.71 10.23
CA TYR A 149 -10.15 7.74 11.33
C TYR A 149 -11.34 7.87 12.29
N GLU A 150 -11.89 9.06 12.48
CA GLU A 150 -13.19 9.25 13.17
C GLU A 150 -14.29 8.46 12.44
N ARG A 151 -14.37 8.56 11.11
CA ARG A 151 -15.37 7.82 10.32
C ARG A 151 -15.15 6.32 10.35
N LEU A 152 -13.91 5.84 10.27
CA LEU A 152 -13.58 4.40 10.37
C LEU A 152 -14.00 3.83 11.72
N ALA A 153 -13.79 4.57 12.79
CA ALA A 153 -14.17 4.19 14.14
C ALA A 153 -15.69 4.21 14.42
N GLU A 154 -16.51 4.77 13.52
CA GLU A 154 -17.99 4.66 13.59
C GLU A 154 -18.51 3.26 13.22
N SER A 155 -17.67 2.42 12.62
CA SER A 155 -18.00 1.01 12.29
C SER A 155 -17.60 0.06 13.41
N ASP A 156 -17.82 -1.25 13.23
CA ASP A 156 -17.39 -2.29 14.17
C ASP A 156 -15.90 -2.68 13.96
N LEU A 157 -15.09 -1.79 13.41
CA LEU A 157 -13.63 -1.98 13.28
C LEU A 157 -12.93 -1.66 14.60
N ASP A 158 -11.96 -2.53 14.97
CA ASP A 158 -10.97 -2.19 15.99
C ASP A 158 -9.82 -1.43 15.33
N VAL A 159 -9.75 -0.12 15.59
CA VAL A 159 -8.85 0.79 14.88
C VAL A 159 -7.68 1.17 15.78
N HIS A 160 -6.47 0.82 15.34
CA HIS A 160 -5.21 1.14 16.01
C HIS A 160 -4.37 2.09 15.15
N VAL A 161 -3.87 3.17 15.75
CA VAL A 161 -2.98 4.12 15.09
C VAL A 161 -1.65 4.20 15.82
N TYR A 162 -0.57 4.34 15.05
CA TYR A 162 0.81 4.28 15.52
C TYR A 162 1.59 5.50 15.02
N PHE A 163 2.41 6.10 15.89
CA PHE A 163 3.25 7.25 15.53
C PHE A 163 4.45 7.37 16.46
N ASP A 164 5.50 8.02 15.98
CA ASP A 164 6.65 8.40 16.78
C ASP A 164 6.46 9.82 17.31
N GLY A 165 6.57 9.97 18.65
CA GLY A 165 6.46 11.24 19.35
C GLY A 165 5.21 11.38 20.23
N GLU A 166 5.03 12.58 20.78
CA GLU A 166 3.92 12.90 21.69
C GLU A 166 2.68 13.38 20.92
N TRP A 167 1.50 12.91 21.34
CA TRP A 167 0.21 13.33 20.80
C TRP A 167 -0.41 14.42 21.68
N ASP A 168 -0.31 15.67 21.22
CA ASP A 168 -0.81 16.85 21.96
C ASP A 168 -2.29 17.20 21.63
N ALA A 169 -2.91 16.47 20.70
CA ALA A 169 -4.32 16.70 20.31
C ALA A 169 -5.26 15.81 21.14
N PRO A 170 -6.56 16.17 21.23
CA PRO A 170 -7.56 15.28 21.83
C PRO A 170 -7.60 13.92 21.14
N SER A 171 -7.70 12.84 21.90
CA SER A 171 -7.81 11.47 21.36
C SER A 171 -8.98 11.34 20.39
N ILE A 172 -8.81 10.43 19.43
CA ILE A 172 -9.86 10.13 18.45
C ILE A 172 -10.79 9.08 19.05
N ALA A 173 -12.07 9.43 19.20
CA ALA A 173 -13.05 8.53 19.81
C ALA A 173 -13.13 7.20 19.02
N GLY A 174 -13.04 6.06 19.72
CA GLY A 174 -13.09 4.73 19.11
C GLY A 174 -11.81 4.29 18.41
N VAL A 175 -10.71 5.04 18.55
CA VAL A 175 -9.37 4.70 18.02
C VAL A 175 -8.42 4.47 19.18
N THR A 176 -7.66 3.40 19.12
CA THR A 176 -6.57 3.12 20.08
C THR A 176 -5.26 3.71 19.55
N GLU A 177 -4.66 4.60 20.31
CA GLU A 177 -3.44 5.33 19.95
C GLU A 177 -2.21 4.67 20.59
N HIS A 178 -1.18 4.38 19.80
CA HIS A 178 0.10 3.81 20.23
C HIS A 178 1.23 4.75 19.82
N SER A 179 2.13 5.05 20.74
CA SER A 179 3.28 5.91 20.45
C SER A 179 4.57 5.34 21.02
N GLU A 180 5.65 5.65 20.33
CA GLU A 180 7.01 5.42 20.83
C GLU A 180 7.84 6.70 20.64
N SER A 181 9.08 6.69 21.08
CA SER A 181 10.02 7.77 20.84
C SER A 181 11.32 7.19 20.32
N ASP A 182 11.78 7.72 19.20
CA ASP A 182 13.03 7.33 18.53
C ASP A 182 13.08 5.84 18.12
N GLY A 183 11.93 5.27 17.73
CA GLY A 183 11.81 3.88 17.31
C GLY A 183 11.48 3.70 15.81
N GLU A 184 11.08 2.46 15.45
CA GLU A 184 10.80 2.13 14.05
C GLU A 184 9.53 2.81 13.50
N LEU A 185 8.57 3.21 14.36
CA LEU A 185 7.35 3.90 13.92
C LEU A 185 7.64 5.19 13.16
N GLY A 186 8.69 5.94 13.55
CA GLY A 186 9.12 7.16 12.89
C GLY A 186 9.64 6.97 11.47
N GLU A 187 10.07 5.76 11.12
CA GLU A 187 10.65 5.44 9.81
C GLU A 187 9.64 4.84 8.84
N PHE A 188 8.56 4.22 9.33
CA PHE A 188 7.63 3.46 8.53
C PHE A 188 6.24 4.11 8.40
N TRP A 189 5.72 4.08 7.19
CA TRP A 189 4.31 4.28 6.87
C TRP A 189 3.70 2.92 6.61
N PHE A 190 2.63 2.58 7.30
CA PHE A 190 1.92 1.33 7.03
C PHE A 190 0.42 1.47 7.22
N VAL A 191 -0.32 0.60 6.57
CA VAL A 191 -1.71 0.32 6.86
C VAL A 191 -1.94 -1.17 6.66
N ALA A 192 -2.58 -1.83 7.61
CA ALA A 192 -2.90 -3.25 7.55
C ALA A 192 -4.34 -3.47 7.99
N PHE A 193 -5.08 -4.20 7.19
CA PHE A 193 -6.44 -4.63 7.49
C PHE A 193 -6.49 -6.15 7.62
N GLU A 194 -6.88 -6.62 8.78
CA GLU A 194 -7.14 -8.03 9.08
C GLU A 194 -8.64 -8.19 9.41
N PRO A 195 -9.45 -8.68 8.45
CA PRO A 195 -10.88 -8.91 8.68
C PRO A 195 -11.11 -10.03 9.68
N ASP A 196 -12.32 -10.16 10.17
CA ASP A 196 -12.73 -11.34 10.93
C ASP A 196 -12.50 -12.64 10.14
N SER A 197 -12.41 -13.77 10.84
CA SER A 197 -11.99 -15.07 10.28
C SER A 197 -12.80 -15.56 9.08
N ALA A 198 -13.98 -15.01 8.82
CA ALA A 198 -14.85 -15.42 7.73
C ALA A 198 -14.47 -14.79 6.37
N ALA A 199 -13.70 -13.70 6.36
CA ALA A 199 -13.42 -12.89 5.17
C ALA A 199 -11.92 -12.74 4.86
N ARG A 200 -11.13 -13.76 5.09
CA ARG A 200 -9.66 -13.75 4.87
C ARG A 200 -9.21 -13.26 3.48
N SER A 201 -10.06 -13.34 2.47
CA SER A 201 -9.77 -12.82 1.13
C SER A 201 -9.76 -11.29 1.05
N GLN A 202 -10.24 -10.60 2.10
CA GLN A 202 -10.22 -9.15 2.19
C GLN A 202 -8.99 -8.62 2.94
N THR A 203 -8.16 -9.49 3.47
CA THR A 203 -6.92 -9.14 4.15
C THR A 203 -5.98 -8.39 3.20
N CYS A 204 -5.43 -7.27 3.65
CA CYS A 204 -4.46 -6.51 2.85
C CYS A 204 -3.60 -5.60 3.74
N ALA A 205 -2.40 -5.29 3.28
CA ALA A 205 -1.51 -4.34 3.93
C ALA A 205 -0.60 -3.60 2.95
N LEU A 206 -0.19 -2.43 3.36
CA LEU A 206 0.90 -1.63 2.81
C LEU A 206 1.94 -1.42 3.91
N LEU A 207 3.21 -1.60 3.61
CA LEU A 207 4.33 -1.25 4.47
C LEU A 207 5.38 -0.52 3.64
N ALA A 208 5.76 0.69 4.02
CA ALA A 208 6.69 1.52 3.30
C ALA A 208 7.64 2.28 4.25
N ARG A 209 8.88 2.45 3.83
CA ARG A 209 9.91 3.24 4.52
C ARG A 209 10.32 4.43 3.65
N GLU A 210 10.44 5.60 4.25
CA GLU A 210 11.02 6.77 3.57
C GLU A 210 12.50 6.50 3.27
N ARG A 211 12.90 6.72 2.02
CA ARG A 211 14.29 6.51 1.55
C ARG A 211 15.02 7.82 1.37
N ASP A 212 14.45 8.70 0.54
CA ASP A 212 14.93 10.03 0.26
C ASP A 212 13.80 11.04 0.44
N ALA A 213 14.08 12.33 0.40
CA ALA A 213 13.06 13.37 0.60
C ALA A 213 11.85 13.15 -0.33
N ALA A 214 10.75 12.67 0.25
CA ALA A 214 9.47 12.38 -0.38
C ALA A 214 9.37 11.13 -1.28
N THR A 215 10.35 10.22 -1.27
CA THR A 215 10.25 8.91 -1.91
C THR A 215 10.25 7.78 -0.90
N TYR A 216 9.48 6.74 -1.21
CA TYR A 216 9.23 5.61 -0.32
C TYR A 216 9.53 4.29 -1.04
N GLY A 217 10.13 3.37 -0.30
CA GLY A 217 10.30 1.99 -0.73
C GLY A 217 9.56 1.05 0.21
N GLY A 218 8.92 0.02 -0.34
CA GLY A 218 8.11 -0.89 0.46
C GLY A 218 7.36 -1.90 -0.38
N PHE A 219 6.26 -2.39 0.14
CA PHE A 219 5.36 -3.32 -0.56
C PHE A 219 3.92 -3.16 -0.11
N TRP A 220 3.00 -3.66 -0.89
CA TRP A 220 1.65 -4.01 -0.44
C TRP A 220 1.43 -5.50 -0.63
N THR A 221 0.50 -6.06 0.12
CA THR A 221 0.21 -7.48 0.08
C THR A 221 -1.25 -7.79 0.37
N TYR A 222 -1.73 -8.86 -0.27
CA TYR A 222 -3.00 -9.52 0.02
C TYR A 222 -2.78 -10.91 0.64
N ASP A 223 -1.52 -11.31 0.90
CA ASP A 223 -1.22 -12.58 1.57
C ASP A 223 -1.59 -12.50 3.07
N PRO A 224 -2.60 -13.27 3.53
CA PRO A 224 -3.01 -13.24 4.93
C PRO A 224 -1.88 -13.58 5.92
N ASN A 225 -0.90 -14.38 5.52
CA ASN A 225 0.20 -14.77 6.41
C ASN A 225 1.14 -13.57 6.64
N ARG A 226 1.41 -12.76 5.61
CA ARG A 226 2.23 -11.56 5.73
C ARG A 226 1.54 -10.47 6.53
N VAL A 227 0.25 -10.26 6.27
CA VAL A 227 -0.54 -9.29 7.06
C VAL A 227 -0.58 -9.73 8.52
N SER A 228 -0.83 -11.00 8.80
CA SER A 228 -0.84 -11.54 10.15
C SER A 228 0.53 -11.43 10.84
N ALA A 229 1.64 -11.59 10.12
CA ALA A 229 2.99 -11.37 10.65
C ALA A 229 3.19 -9.89 11.04
N LEU A 230 2.80 -8.94 10.16
CA LEU A 230 2.84 -7.51 10.45
C LEU A 230 1.99 -7.16 11.68
N VAL A 231 0.72 -7.58 11.71
CA VAL A 231 -0.19 -7.31 12.83
C VAL A 231 0.31 -7.94 14.13
N SER A 232 0.85 -9.18 14.07
CA SER A 232 1.42 -9.85 15.25
C SER A 232 2.63 -9.10 15.79
N HIS A 233 3.51 -8.56 14.92
CA HIS A 233 4.63 -7.73 15.33
C HIS A 233 4.13 -6.46 16.03
N LEU A 234 3.18 -5.74 15.43
CA LEU A 234 2.62 -4.52 16.01
C LEU A 234 1.97 -4.77 17.38
N ARG A 235 1.19 -5.85 17.51
CA ARG A 235 0.57 -6.22 18.80
C ARG A 235 1.60 -6.55 19.85
N SER A 236 2.56 -7.42 19.56
CA SER A 236 3.54 -7.86 20.53
C SER A 236 4.48 -6.76 20.98
N THR A 237 4.70 -5.74 20.13
CA THR A 237 5.64 -4.66 20.41
C THR A 237 4.96 -3.46 21.07
N TYR A 238 3.72 -3.14 20.68
CA TYR A 238 3.09 -1.87 21.07
C TYR A 238 1.76 -2.00 21.82
N VAL A 239 1.09 -3.15 21.75
CA VAL A 239 -0.21 -3.35 22.40
C VAL A 239 -0.07 -4.15 23.68
N ASP A 240 0.71 -5.23 23.67
CA ASP A 240 0.87 -6.18 24.78
C ASP A 240 2.11 -5.88 25.64
N ALA A 241 2.85 -4.80 25.36
CA ALA A 241 4.14 -4.44 26.00
C ALA A 241 3.99 -3.71 27.34
#